data_bedc7e745472359eb23a8d7059a476dc
#
_entry.id   bedc7e745472359eb23a8d7059a476dc
#
_cell.length_a   1.000
_cell.length_b   1.000
_cell.length_c   1.000
_cell.angle_alpha   90.00
_cell.angle_beta   90.00
_cell.angle_gamma   90.00
#
_symmetry.space_group_name_H-M   'P 1'
#
loop_
_entity.id
_entity.type
_entity.pdbx_description
1 polymer ?
#
loop_
_entity_poly.entity_id
_entity_poly.type
_entity_poly.pdbx_seq_one_letter_code
_entity_poly.pdbx_strand_id
1 'polypeptide(L)'
;MRILIELPSWLGDTVMATPAIENLIDFHQQAEVILIGSSISIEIFKNHPKVSNSYILNKKYLSLFSLTRKLGKFDKYFSFRNSIRSNLYKFFIRSNLKFKYKRSSFQNSHQVDKYNKFINKSLNIDLPAMSLKIYSDINLKETSKEISKNKPMLGINPGASYGSAKRWYPEEFATVAADLCNQYDIFIIGGPNEKSISADIEKLLIKKGVTNYQNLAGRTNISELIHLVSNFDLFITGDSGPMHLAACYQVPTISIFGPTRDRS
;
A
#
# COMPACT_ATOMS: atom_id res chain seq x y z
N MET A 1 -8.42 17.43 21.17
CA MET A 1 -9.20 17.27 19.91
C MET A 1 -9.08 15.82 19.44
N ARG A 2 -10.19 15.22 18.95
CA ARG A 2 -10.21 13.83 18.45
C ARG A 2 -10.48 13.81 16.95
N ILE A 3 -9.62 13.13 16.20
CA ILE A 3 -9.72 13.03 14.75
C ILE A 3 -9.89 11.57 14.35
N LEU A 4 -10.89 11.29 13.51
CA LEU A 4 -11.07 9.99 12.88
C LEU A 4 -10.70 10.06 11.40
N ILE A 5 -9.85 9.15 10.95
CA ILE A 5 -9.42 9.04 9.55
C ILE A 5 -9.87 7.69 8.98
N GLU A 6 -10.68 7.71 7.94
CA GLU A 6 -11.02 6.52 7.14
C GLU A 6 -10.03 6.38 5.98
N LEU A 7 -9.19 5.36 6.07
CA LEU A 7 -8.11 5.07 5.12
C LEU A 7 -8.64 4.55 3.77
N PRO A 8 -7.90 4.73 2.67
CA PRO A 8 -8.16 4.01 1.43
C PRO A 8 -8.20 2.50 1.63
N SER A 9 -8.77 1.74 0.69
CA SER A 9 -8.91 0.28 0.84
C SER A 9 -7.76 -0.53 0.26
N TRP A 10 -7.10 0.01 -0.77
CA TRP A 10 -6.06 -0.68 -1.52
C TRP A 10 -4.67 -0.30 -1.02
N LEU A 11 -3.73 -1.23 -1.13
CA LEU A 11 -2.36 -1.05 -0.68
C LEU A 11 -1.72 0.22 -1.29
N GLY A 12 -1.71 0.32 -2.62
CA GLY A 12 -1.12 1.45 -3.33
C GLY A 12 -1.76 2.79 -2.97
N ASP A 13 -3.11 2.86 -2.95
CA ASP A 13 -3.82 4.07 -2.53
C ASP A 13 -3.49 4.47 -1.08
N THR A 14 -3.30 3.49 -0.19
CA THR A 14 -2.96 3.76 1.21
C THR A 14 -1.54 4.32 1.33
N VAL A 15 -0.58 3.75 0.60
CA VAL A 15 0.79 4.27 0.55
C VAL A 15 0.80 5.69 -0.02
N MET A 16 0.09 5.93 -1.13
CA MET A 16 -0.03 7.27 -1.73
C MET A 16 -0.78 8.29 -0.86
N ALA A 17 -1.55 7.85 0.13
CA ALA A 17 -2.23 8.74 1.07
C ALA A 17 -1.33 9.15 2.26
N THR A 18 -0.20 8.47 2.49
CA THR A 18 0.66 8.76 3.64
C THR A 18 1.11 10.22 3.73
N PRO A 19 1.54 10.91 2.64
CA PRO A 19 1.95 12.30 2.71
C PRO A 19 0.83 13.25 3.18
N ALA A 20 -0.38 13.03 2.71
CA ALA A 20 -1.54 13.84 3.09
C ALA A 20 -1.97 13.58 4.54
N ILE A 21 -1.83 12.35 5.02
CA ILE A 21 -2.14 11.97 6.41
C ILE A 21 -1.07 12.53 7.35
N GLU A 22 0.22 12.51 6.97
CA GLU A 22 1.30 13.17 7.72
C GLU A 22 1.01 14.68 7.88
N ASN A 23 0.70 15.39 6.77
CA ASN A 23 0.32 16.80 6.83
C ASN A 23 -0.87 17.07 7.74
N LEU A 24 -1.90 16.21 7.72
CA LEU A 24 -3.06 16.31 8.61
C LEU A 24 -2.67 16.13 10.09
N ILE A 25 -1.84 15.15 10.39
CA ILE A 25 -1.39 14.85 11.75
C ILE A 25 -0.46 15.95 12.27
N ASP A 26 0.46 16.44 11.45
CA ASP A 26 1.39 17.50 11.83
C ASP A 26 0.70 18.85 12.01
N PHE A 27 -0.34 19.14 11.24
CA PHE A 27 -1.19 20.31 11.47
C PHE A 27 -1.96 20.24 12.79
N HIS A 28 -2.24 19.04 13.29
CA HIS A 28 -2.98 18.79 14.51
C HIS A 28 -2.16 18.05 15.57
N GLN A 29 -0.98 18.52 15.89
CA GLN A 29 0.03 17.82 16.71
C GLN A 29 -0.46 17.27 18.06
N GLN A 30 -1.46 17.91 18.69
CA GLN A 30 -2.02 17.47 19.97
C GLN A 30 -3.35 16.70 19.83
N ALA A 31 -3.70 16.25 18.62
CA ALA A 31 -4.93 15.50 18.43
C ALA A 31 -4.75 14.02 18.76
N GLU A 32 -5.76 13.41 19.38
CA GLU A 32 -5.92 11.97 19.40
C GLU A 32 -6.35 11.50 18.02
N VAL A 33 -5.48 10.79 17.32
CA VAL A 33 -5.72 10.31 15.96
C VAL A 33 -6.13 8.85 16.00
N ILE A 34 -7.31 8.57 15.45
CA ILE A 34 -7.87 7.22 15.35
C ILE A 34 -8.06 6.86 13.88
N LEU A 35 -7.62 5.66 13.48
CA LEU A 35 -7.75 5.18 12.12
C LEU A 35 -8.83 4.10 12.01
N ILE A 36 -9.56 4.12 10.89
CA ILE A 36 -10.43 3.02 10.47
C ILE A 36 -10.10 2.66 9.01
N GLY A 37 -10.05 1.35 8.70
CA GLY A 37 -9.69 0.93 7.34
C GLY A 37 -9.81 -0.56 7.10
N SER A 38 -9.34 -1.02 5.94
CA SER A 38 -9.12 -2.45 5.67
C SER A 38 -7.95 -2.98 6.51
N SER A 39 -7.83 -4.30 6.67
CA SER A 39 -6.67 -4.90 7.33
C SER A 39 -5.36 -4.46 6.69
N ILE A 40 -5.32 -4.39 5.35
CA ILE A 40 -4.16 -3.92 4.59
C ILE A 40 -3.81 -2.47 4.94
N SER A 41 -4.81 -1.59 4.95
CA SER A 41 -4.59 -0.16 5.22
C SER A 41 -4.14 0.09 6.65
N ILE A 42 -4.72 -0.61 7.61
CA ILE A 42 -4.35 -0.50 9.03
C ILE A 42 -2.91 -0.96 9.24
N GLU A 43 -2.48 -2.03 8.57
CA GLU A 43 -1.12 -2.56 8.73
C GLU A 43 -0.04 -1.55 8.26
N ILE A 44 -0.32 -0.74 7.23
CA ILE A 44 0.57 0.35 6.76
C ILE A 44 0.83 1.40 7.85
N PHE A 45 -0.15 1.65 8.71
CA PHE A 45 -0.06 2.66 9.78
C PHE A 45 0.14 2.06 11.17
N LYS A 46 0.35 0.74 11.29
CA LYS A 46 0.40 0.02 12.57
C LYS A 46 1.40 0.64 13.56
N ASN A 47 2.57 1.00 13.09
CA ASN A 47 3.68 1.50 13.88
C ASN A 47 3.81 3.05 13.84
N HIS A 48 2.76 3.73 13.38
CA HIS A 48 2.77 5.17 13.30
C HIS A 48 2.74 5.81 14.70
N PRO A 49 3.76 6.61 15.10
CA PRO A 49 3.96 7.05 16.49
C PRO A 49 2.85 7.98 17.02
N LYS A 50 2.14 8.65 16.14
CA LYS A 50 1.08 9.61 16.51
C LYS A 50 -0.33 9.03 16.34
N VAL A 51 -0.49 7.75 15.99
CA VAL A 51 -1.78 7.06 15.92
C VAL A 51 -2.09 6.42 17.26
N SER A 52 -3.15 6.88 17.90
CA SER A 52 -3.55 6.38 19.22
C SER A 52 -4.22 5.01 19.16
N ASN A 53 -5.07 4.81 18.15
CA ASN A 53 -5.81 3.55 17.97
C ASN A 53 -6.17 3.33 16.50
N SER A 54 -6.34 2.06 16.13
CA SER A 54 -6.78 1.68 14.78
C SER A 54 -7.80 0.55 14.82
N TYR A 55 -8.77 0.56 13.90
CA TYR A 55 -9.84 -0.43 13.84
C TYR A 55 -10.06 -0.93 12.42
N ILE A 56 -10.07 -2.25 12.27
CA ILE A 56 -10.35 -2.90 10.99
C ILE A 56 -11.85 -2.87 10.71
N LEU A 57 -12.23 -2.40 9.54
CA LEU A 57 -13.61 -2.33 9.08
C LEU A 57 -14.08 -3.68 8.52
N ASN A 58 -14.90 -4.38 9.27
CA ASN A 58 -15.53 -5.61 8.83
C ASN A 58 -16.58 -5.36 7.72
N LYS A 59 -16.78 -6.36 6.84
CA LYS A 59 -17.77 -6.26 5.75
C LYS A 59 -19.24 -6.25 6.22
N LYS A 60 -19.55 -6.65 7.48
CA LYS A 60 -20.90 -6.72 8.02
C LYS A 60 -21.41 -5.35 8.51
N TYR A 61 -22.59 -4.94 8.11
CA TYR A 61 -23.17 -3.63 8.48
C TYR A 61 -23.46 -3.46 9.99
N LEU A 62 -23.84 -4.54 10.66
CA LEU A 62 -24.09 -4.53 12.12
C LEU A 62 -22.81 -4.21 12.93
N SER A 63 -21.66 -4.71 12.47
CA SER A 63 -20.37 -4.40 13.10
C SER A 63 -19.98 -2.93 12.94
N LEU A 64 -20.46 -2.28 11.88
CA LEU A 64 -20.30 -0.85 11.65
C LEU A 64 -20.98 -0.03 12.72
N PHE A 65 -22.27 -0.29 12.97
CA PHE A 65 -23.07 0.44 13.95
C PHE A 65 -22.50 0.27 15.37
N SER A 66 -22.12 -0.97 15.74
CA SER A 66 -21.47 -1.27 17.01
C SER A 66 -20.15 -0.49 17.16
N LEU A 67 -19.30 -0.47 16.11
CA LEU A 67 -18.04 0.26 16.11
C LEU A 67 -18.27 1.77 16.28
N THR A 68 -19.19 2.38 15.53
CA THR A 68 -19.44 3.82 15.62
C THR A 68 -19.98 4.25 16.98
N ARG A 69 -20.78 3.40 17.66
CA ARG A 69 -21.20 3.64 19.05
C ARG A 69 -20.02 3.56 20.02
N LYS A 70 -19.13 2.57 19.86
CA LYS A 70 -17.94 2.38 20.70
C LYS A 70 -16.95 3.55 20.57
N LEU A 71 -16.77 4.06 19.37
CA LEU A 71 -15.82 5.13 19.08
C LEU A 71 -16.23 6.50 19.68
N GLY A 72 -17.53 6.72 19.91
CA GLY A 72 -18.03 7.97 20.48
C GLY A 72 -18.04 9.14 19.49
N LYS A 73 -17.80 10.36 19.98
CA LYS A 73 -17.84 11.61 19.20
C LYS A 73 -16.43 12.07 18.82
N PHE A 74 -16.30 12.62 17.62
CA PHE A 74 -15.09 13.22 17.08
C PHE A 74 -15.26 14.71 16.78
N ASP A 75 -14.17 15.47 16.81
CA ASP A 75 -14.18 16.84 16.34
C ASP A 75 -14.15 16.89 14.82
N LYS A 76 -13.30 16.07 14.20
CA LYS A 76 -13.15 15.99 12.74
C LYS A 76 -13.13 14.54 12.26
N TYR A 77 -13.76 14.30 11.12
CA TYR A 77 -13.72 13.04 10.38
C TYR A 77 -13.27 13.28 8.96
N PHE A 78 -12.22 12.59 8.54
CA PHE A 78 -11.68 12.60 7.18
C PHE A 78 -11.83 11.24 6.53
N SER A 79 -12.50 11.17 5.37
CA SER A 79 -12.62 9.94 4.61
C SER A 79 -11.86 10.04 3.30
N PHE A 80 -10.85 9.20 3.12
CA PHE A 80 -10.10 9.06 1.85
C PHE A 80 -10.79 8.13 0.85
N ARG A 81 -11.97 7.62 1.19
CA ARG A 81 -12.73 6.68 0.34
C ARG A 81 -13.86 7.37 -0.40
N ASN A 82 -14.12 6.89 -1.63
CA ASN A 82 -15.24 7.35 -2.45
C ASN A 82 -16.17 6.17 -2.82
N SER A 83 -16.69 5.46 -1.83
CA SER A 83 -17.62 4.34 -2.02
C SER A 83 -18.99 4.62 -1.39
N ILE A 84 -20.04 3.93 -1.84
CA ILE A 84 -21.38 3.96 -1.24
C ILE A 84 -21.30 3.62 0.25
N ARG A 85 -20.49 2.61 0.59
CA ARG A 85 -20.29 2.19 1.98
C ARG A 85 -19.65 3.28 2.84
N SER A 86 -18.69 4.04 2.31
CA SER A 86 -18.11 5.20 3.01
C SER A 86 -19.16 6.32 3.24
N ASN A 87 -20.18 6.43 2.37
CA ASN A 87 -21.30 7.34 2.64
C ASN A 87 -22.10 6.92 3.87
N LEU A 88 -22.31 5.62 4.06
CA LEU A 88 -22.97 5.11 5.27
C LEU A 88 -22.13 5.38 6.52
N TYR A 89 -20.81 5.17 6.47
CA TYR A 89 -19.91 5.53 7.58
C TYR A 89 -20.02 7.01 7.93
N LYS A 90 -19.96 7.90 6.93
CA LYS A 90 -20.14 9.33 7.12
C LYS A 90 -21.44 9.68 7.83
N PHE A 91 -22.52 8.93 7.58
CA PHE A 91 -23.81 9.15 8.22
C PHE A 91 -23.80 8.74 9.71
N PHE A 92 -23.30 7.54 10.02
CA PHE A 92 -23.33 6.99 11.38
C PHE A 92 -22.24 7.54 12.31
N ILE A 93 -21.09 8.00 11.78
CA ILE A 93 -20.02 8.58 12.59
C ILE A 93 -20.50 9.92 13.17
N ARG A 94 -20.43 10.05 14.51
CA ARG A 94 -20.69 11.31 15.21
C ARG A 94 -19.46 12.20 15.16
N SER A 95 -19.50 13.27 14.35
CA SER A 95 -18.41 14.23 14.25
C SER A 95 -18.97 15.64 14.00
N ASN A 96 -18.30 16.65 14.57
CA ASN A 96 -18.66 18.05 14.37
C ASN A 96 -18.44 18.47 12.91
N LEU A 97 -17.28 18.09 12.33
CA LEU A 97 -16.92 18.36 10.93
C LEU A 97 -16.62 17.03 10.20
N LYS A 98 -17.10 16.92 8.96
CA LYS A 98 -16.95 15.71 8.15
C LYS A 98 -16.47 16.06 6.76
N PHE A 99 -15.26 15.64 6.42
CA PHE A 99 -14.62 15.83 5.12
C PHE A 99 -14.54 14.50 4.35
N LYS A 100 -14.86 14.54 3.07
CA LYS A 100 -14.80 13.35 2.22
C LYS A 100 -14.11 13.65 0.92
N TYR A 101 -13.12 12.82 0.60
CA TYR A 101 -12.44 12.84 -0.69
C TYR A 101 -13.41 12.55 -1.84
N LYS A 102 -13.38 13.39 -2.87
CA LYS A 102 -14.11 13.20 -4.11
C LYS A 102 -13.12 13.21 -5.28
N ARG A 103 -12.95 12.09 -5.95
CA ARG A 103 -11.99 11.92 -7.04
C ARG A 103 -12.19 12.94 -8.17
N SER A 104 -13.44 13.26 -8.51
CA SER A 104 -13.80 14.23 -9.55
C SER A 104 -13.39 15.66 -9.24
N SER A 105 -13.11 16.00 -7.98
CA SER A 105 -12.73 17.37 -7.59
C SER A 105 -11.25 17.70 -7.87
N PHE A 106 -10.42 16.73 -8.23
CA PHE A 106 -8.97 16.87 -8.37
C PHE A 106 -8.48 16.13 -9.61
N GLN A 107 -8.97 16.56 -10.80
CA GLN A 107 -8.57 15.96 -12.08
C GLN A 107 -7.15 16.41 -12.46
N ASN A 108 -6.49 15.60 -13.31
CA ASN A 108 -5.17 15.90 -13.90
C ASN A 108 -3.99 16.09 -12.92
N SER A 109 -4.02 15.43 -11.77
CA SER A 109 -2.89 15.40 -10.84
C SER A 109 -2.57 13.96 -10.46
N HIS A 110 -1.35 13.70 -10.00
CA HIS A 110 -1.00 12.41 -9.41
C HIS A 110 -1.84 12.11 -8.16
N GLN A 111 -2.05 10.83 -7.81
CA GLN A 111 -2.94 10.46 -6.70
C GLN A 111 -2.44 11.00 -5.34
N VAL A 112 -1.14 11.09 -5.14
CA VAL A 112 -0.52 11.72 -3.96
C VAL A 112 -0.98 13.19 -3.83
N ASP A 113 -0.88 13.96 -4.93
CA ASP A 113 -1.30 15.36 -4.96
C ASP A 113 -2.80 15.52 -4.75
N LYS A 114 -3.60 14.60 -5.30
CA LYS A 114 -5.05 14.61 -5.08
C LYS A 114 -5.42 14.46 -3.61
N TYR A 115 -4.75 13.54 -2.90
CA TYR A 115 -4.95 13.36 -1.47
C TYR A 115 -4.45 14.57 -0.67
N ASN A 116 -3.30 15.13 -1.05
CA ASN A 116 -2.77 16.32 -0.39
C ASN A 116 -3.69 17.54 -0.60
N LYS A 117 -4.13 17.80 -1.82
CA LYS A 117 -5.11 18.86 -2.13
C LYS A 117 -6.43 18.69 -1.39
N PHE A 118 -6.88 17.45 -1.17
CA PHE A 118 -8.06 17.18 -0.36
C PHE A 118 -7.87 17.64 1.09
N ILE A 119 -6.74 17.33 1.71
CA ILE A 119 -6.44 17.78 3.08
C ILE A 119 -6.25 19.28 3.13
N ASN A 120 -5.48 19.87 2.21
CA ASN A 120 -5.29 21.32 2.13
C ASN A 120 -6.62 22.07 2.04
N LYS A 121 -7.51 21.64 1.15
CA LYS A 121 -8.85 22.22 1.03
C LYS A 121 -9.69 22.04 2.29
N SER A 122 -9.59 20.89 2.95
CA SER A 122 -10.37 20.59 4.15
C SER A 122 -9.94 21.40 5.37
N LEU A 123 -8.68 21.79 5.43
CA LEU A 123 -8.08 22.54 6.53
C LEU A 123 -7.89 24.02 6.21
N ASN A 124 -8.15 24.45 4.97
CA ASN A 124 -7.87 25.79 4.45
C ASN A 124 -6.37 26.16 4.62
N ILE A 125 -5.49 25.26 4.18
CA ILE A 125 -4.03 25.42 4.18
C ILE A 125 -3.49 25.15 2.77
N ASP A 126 -2.22 25.46 2.54
CA ASP A 126 -1.52 25.16 1.29
C ASP A 126 -0.11 24.61 1.60
N LEU A 127 -0.06 23.31 1.92
CA LEU A 127 1.19 22.60 2.19
C LEU A 127 1.54 21.68 1.01
N PRO A 128 2.81 21.57 0.63
CA PRO A 128 3.25 20.59 -0.36
C PRO A 128 3.01 19.17 0.17
N ALA A 129 2.88 18.20 -0.73
CA ALA A 129 2.85 16.81 -0.34
C ALA A 129 4.22 16.41 0.23
N MET A 130 4.22 15.76 1.38
CA MET A 130 5.42 15.15 1.95
C MET A 130 5.87 13.94 1.13
N SER A 131 7.04 13.39 1.45
CA SER A 131 7.48 12.10 0.90
C SER A 131 6.58 10.96 1.41
N LEU A 132 6.48 9.89 0.61
CA LEU A 132 5.86 8.64 1.06
C LEU A 132 6.58 8.14 2.31
N LYS A 133 5.82 7.69 3.32
CA LYS A 133 6.40 7.26 4.58
C LYS A 133 5.59 6.14 5.24
N ILE A 134 6.28 5.09 5.63
CA ILE A 134 5.73 3.99 6.42
C ILE A 134 6.65 3.79 7.62
N TYR A 135 6.07 3.76 8.82
CA TYR A 135 6.82 3.49 10.04
C TYR A 135 6.94 1.98 10.26
N SER A 136 8.15 1.49 10.45
CA SER A 136 8.46 0.09 10.67
C SER A 136 9.24 -0.09 11.97
N ASP A 137 8.84 -1.05 12.81
CA ASP A 137 9.58 -1.43 14.01
C ASP A 137 10.78 -2.32 13.70
N ILE A 138 10.85 -2.83 12.48
CA ILE A 138 11.90 -3.75 12.06
C ILE A 138 13.11 -2.92 11.66
N ASN A 139 14.27 -3.24 12.24
CA ASN A 139 15.55 -2.77 11.72
C ASN A 139 15.78 -3.48 10.39
N LEU A 140 15.23 -2.88 9.30
CA LEU A 140 15.07 -3.50 7.98
C LEU A 140 16.40 -4.00 7.41
N LYS A 141 17.53 -3.45 7.88
CA LYS A 141 18.88 -3.82 7.41
C LYS A 141 19.46 -5.07 8.11
N GLU A 142 19.03 -5.39 9.32
CA GLU A 142 19.58 -6.56 10.04
C GLU A 142 18.95 -7.88 9.59
N THR A 143 17.67 -7.88 9.25
CA THR A 143 16.94 -9.08 8.81
C THR A 143 17.21 -9.45 7.34
N SER A 144 17.71 -8.53 6.51
CA SER A 144 18.07 -8.84 5.12
C SER A 144 19.22 -9.85 5.02
N LYS A 145 20.13 -9.84 6.00
CA LYS A 145 21.26 -10.81 6.06
C LYS A 145 20.81 -12.26 6.34
N GLU A 146 19.58 -12.44 6.87
CA GLU A 146 19.01 -13.78 7.08
C GLU A 146 18.28 -14.32 5.86
N ILE A 147 17.80 -13.43 4.96
CA ILE A 147 16.99 -13.81 3.79
C ILE A 147 17.86 -14.17 2.59
N SER A 148 18.94 -13.41 2.35
CA SER A 148 19.90 -13.71 1.26
C SER A 148 21.32 -13.61 1.79
N LYS A 149 22.08 -14.71 1.69
CA LYS A 149 23.42 -14.79 2.27
C LYS A 149 24.55 -14.43 1.32
N ASN A 150 24.34 -14.44 0.00
CA ASN A 150 25.45 -14.40 -0.98
C ASN A 150 25.28 -13.42 -2.14
N LYS A 151 24.07 -13.00 -2.50
CA LYS A 151 23.79 -12.15 -3.66
C LYS A 151 22.78 -11.05 -3.34
N PRO A 152 22.77 -9.94 -4.10
CA PRO A 152 21.69 -8.97 -4.08
C PRO A 152 20.32 -9.62 -4.35
N MET A 153 19.26 -9.01 -3.87
CA MET A 153 17.91 -9.54 -3.96
C MET A 153 17.13 -8.89 -5.12
N LEU A 154 16.66 -9.73 -6.05
CA LEU A 154 15.71 -9.32 -7.08
C LEU A 154 14.30 -9.73 -6.71
N GLY A 155 13.42 -8.75 -6.46
CA GLY A 155 12.00 -8.98 -6.32
C GLY A 155 11.27 -8.98 -7.67
N ILE A 156 10.35 -9.92 -7.87
CA ILE A 156 9.46 -9.99 -9.02
C ILE A 156 8.02 -10.04 -8.54
N ASN A 157 7.20 -9.09 -9.00
CA ASN A 157 5.76 -9.10 -8.76
C ASN A 157 5.00 -9.16 -10.08
N PRO A 158 4.59 -10.36 -10.53
CA PRO A 158 3.91 -10.55 -11.81
C PRO A 158 2.43 -10.17 -11.75
N GLY A 159 1.92 -9.85 -10.57
CA GLY A 159 0.51 -9.62 -10.33
C GLY A 159 0.04 -8.20 -10.63
N ALA A 160 -1.24 -8.11 -10.95
CA ALA A 160 -2.00 -6.88 -10.88
C ALA A 160 -3.41 -7.22 -10.38
N SER A 161 -3.81 -6.61 -9.27
CA SER A 161 -5.12 -6.89 -8.65
C SER A 161 -6.32 -6.51 -9.54
N TYR A 162 -6.11 -5.68 -10.55
CA TYR A 162 -7.17 -5.14 -11.41
C TYR A 162 -7.00 -5.55 -12.87
N GLY A 163 -7.29 -6.84 -13.16
CA GLY A 163 -7.39 -7.37 -14.50
C GLY A 163 -6.09 -7.92 -15.10
N SER A 164 -6.24 -8.95 -15.92
CA SER A 164 -5.13 -9.63 -16.63
C SER A 164 -4.41 -8.73 -17.64
N ALA A 165 -5.10 -7.72 -18.18
CA ALA A 165 -4.53 -6.78 -19.14
C ALA A 165 -3.36 -5.92 -18.60
N LYS A 166 -3.18 -5.85 -17.28
CA LYS A 166 -2.05 -5.16 -16.64
C LYS A 166 -0.87 -6.09 -16.33
N ARG A 167 -0.98 -7.37 -16.65
CA ARG A 167 0.06 -8.37 -16.34
C ARG A 167 0.94 -8.59 -17.56
N TRP A 168 2.24 -8.59 -17.33
CA TRP A 168 3.19 -9.07 -18.32
C TRP A 168 3.17 -10.61 -18.35
N TYR A 169 3.75 -11.21 -19.38
CA TYR A 169 3.71 -12.65 -19.58
C TYR A 169 4.64 -13.40 -18.61
N PRO A 170 4.23 -14.56 -18.06
CA PRO A 170 5.09 -15.37 -17.18
C PRO A 170 6.42 -15.76 -17.82
N GLU A 171 6.42 -16.02 -19.13
CA GLU A 171 7.59 -16.39 -19.91
C GLU A 171 8.66 -15.30 -19.90
N GLU A 172 8.23 -14.05 -20.00
CA GLU A 172 9.11 -12.90 -20.01
C GLU A 172 9.72 -12.64 -18.62
N PHE A 173 8.90 -12.73 -17.57
CA PHE A 173 9.39 -12.67 -16.20
C PHE A 173 10.41 -13.77 -15.91
N ALA A 174 10.14 -14.99 -16.34
CA ALA A 174 11.04 -16.12 -16.16
C ALA A 174 12.34 -15.98 -16.98
N THR A 175 12.27 -15.37 -18.16
CA THR A 175 13.46 -15.12 -18.99
C THR A 175 14.37 -14.09 -18.32
N VAL A 176 13.83 -12.94 -17.94
CA VAL A 176 14.61 -11.90 -17.23
C VAL A 176 15.18 -12.43 -15.91
N ALA A 177 14.40 -13.20 -15.15
CA ALA A 177 14.88 -13.79 -13.91
C ALA A 177 16.02 -14.79 -14.14
N ALA A 178 15.95 -15.61 -15.19
CA ALA A 178 17.01 -16.56 -15.55
C ALA A 178 18.28 -15.85 -16.01
N ASP A 179 18.17 -14.78 -16.78
CA ASP A 179 19.32 -13.98 -17.22
C ASP A 179 20.05 -13.31 -16.04
N LEU A 180 19.31 -12.97 -14.97
CA LEU A 180 19.85 -12.29 -13.80
C LEU A 180 20.21 -13.24 -12.64
N CYS A 181 19.89 -14.53 -12.68
CA CYS A 181 20.08 -15.46 -11.57
C CYS A 181 21.55 -15.64 -11.13
N ASN A 182 22.52 -15.37 -12.01
CA ASN A 182 23.92 -15.38 -11.64
C ASN A 182 24.33 -14.17 -10.77
N GLN A 183 23.59 -13.06 -10.85
CA GLN A 183 23.88 -11.82 -10.15
C GLN A 183 22.99 -11.61 -8.93
N TYR A 184 21.76 -12.14 -8.92
CA TYR A 184 20.75 -11.93 -7.89
C TYR A 184 20.16 -13.24 -7.37
N ASP A 185 19.72 -13.23 -6.12
CA ASP A 185 18.76 -14.21 -5.60
C ASP A 185 17.35 -13.72 -5.92
N ILE A 186 16.49 -14.60 -6.45
CA ILE A 186 15.20 -14.25 -7.05
C ILE A 186 14.06 -14.49 -6.05
N PHE A 187 13.22 -13.49 -5.86
CA PHE A 187 12.04 -13.57 -4.99
C PHE A 187 10.77 -13.24 -5.78
N ILE A 188 9.89 -14.22 -5.97
CA ILE A 188 8.60 -14.00 -6.61
C ILE A 188 7.59 -13.70 -5.51
N ILE A 189 7.00 -12.51 -5.54
CA ILE A 189 6.00 -12.06 -4.57
C ILE A 189 4.63 -11.85 -5.23
N GLY A 190 3.59 -11.85 -4.43
CA GLY A 190 2.22 -11.62 -4.89
C GLY A 190 1.20 -11.97 -3.81
N GLY A 191 -0.03 -11.51 -3.96
CA GLY A 191 -1.13 -11.88 -3.09
C GLY A 191 -1.67 -13.29 -3.37
N PRO A 192 -2.71 -13.74 -2.64
CA PRO A 192 -3.32 -15.07 -2.85
C PRO A 192 -3.85 -15.30 -4.27
N ASN A 193 -4.27 -14.24 -4.97
CA ASN A 193 -4.81 -14.32 -6.33
C ASN A 193 -3.71 -14.44 -7.41
N GLU A 194 -2.46 -14.18 -7.05
CA GLU A 194 -1.30 -14.25 -7.92
C GLU A 194 -0.57 -15.59 -7.86
N LYS A 195 -1.03 -16.55 -7.04
CA LYS A 195 -0.41 -17.88 -6.90
C LYS A 195 -0.28 -18.64 -8.22
N SER A 196 -1.29 -18.56 -9.09
CA SER A 196 -1.25 -19.28 -10.38
C SER A 196 -0.16 -18.76 -11.30
N ILE A 197 -0.13 -17.45 -11.56
CA ILE A 197 0.89 -16.85 -12.44
C ILE A 197 2.30 -17.01 -11.87
N SER A 198 2.46 -16.93 -10.55
CA SER A 198 3.75 -17.15 -9.88
C SER A 198 4.20 -18.60 -9.98
N ALA A 199 3.29 -19.58 -9.93
CA ALA A 199 3.60 -20.99 -10.14
C ALA A 199 4.01 -21.28 -11.60
N ASP A 200 3.43 -20.58 -12.56
CA ASP A 200 3.83 -20.72 -13.98
C ASP A 200 5.24 -20.16 -14.21
N ILE A 201 5.59 -19.03 -13.60
CA ILE A 201 6.98 -18.51 -13.61
C ILE A 201 7.93 -19.52 -12.96
N GLU A 202 7.58 -20.08 -11.81
CA GLU A 202 8.39 -21.07 -11.09
C GLU A 202 8.69 -22.29 -11.95
N LYS A 203 7.69 -22.87 -12.64
CA LYS A 203 7.87 -23.99 -13.58
C LYS A 203 8.87 -23.64 -14.70
N LEU A 204 8.78 -22.41 -15.23
CA LEU A 204 9.67 -21.95 -16.27
C LEU A 204 11.11 -21.75 -15.77
N LEU A 205 11.31 -21.25 -14.54
CA LEU A 205 12.62 -21.15 -13.90
C LEU A 205 13.26 -22.52 -13.70
N ILE A 206 12.48 -23.50 -13.20
CA ILE A 206 12.94 -24.90 -13.06
C ILE A 206 13.39 -25.45 -14.43
N LYS A 207 12.58 -25.26 -15.48
CA LYS A 207 12.92 -25.70 -16.84
C LYS A 207 14.21 -25.04 -17.39
N LYS A 208 14.50 -23.81 -16.96
CA LYS A 208 15.71 -23.06 -17.32
C LYS A 208 16.91 -23.38 -16.41
N GLY A 209 16.77 -24.28 -15.42
CA GLY A 209 17.83 -24.69 -14.50
C GLY A 209 18.15 -23.68 -13.40
N VAL A 210 17.29 -22.69 -13.17
CA VAL A 210 17.47 -21.71 -12.07
C VAL A 210 17.13 -22.36 -10.74
N THR A 211 18.04 -22.28 -9.76
CA THR A 211 17.88 -22.91 -8.44
C THR A 211 17.81 -21.90 -7.29
N ASN A 212 18.32 -20.69 -7.46
CA ASN A 212 18.37 -19.64 -6.45
C ASN A 212 17.16 -18.70 -6.53
N TYR A 213 15.97 -19.27 -6.36
CA TYR A 213 14.73 -18.51 -6.28
C TYR A 213 13.84 -18.97 -5.12
N GLN A 214 12.94 -18.07 -4.70
CA GLN A 214 11.89 -18.37 -3.74
C GLN A 214 10.55 -17.85 -4.26
N ASN A 215 9.52 -18.71 -4.31
CA ASN A 215 8.16 -18.31 -4.63
C ASN A 215 7.36 -18.07 -3.33
N LEU A 216 7.16 -16.81 -2.99
CA LEU A 216 6.47 -16.34 -1.79
C LEU A 216 5.03 -15.85 -2.06
N ALA A 217 4.52 -16.02 -3.28
CA ALA A 217 3.19 -15.57 -3.66
C ALA A 217 2.09 -16.21 -2.79
N GLY A 218 1.29 -15.36 -2.14
CA GLY A 218 0.24 -15.76 -1.20
C GLY A 218 0.73 -16.42 0.08
N ARG A 219 2.00 -16.26 0.42
CA ARG A 219 2.63 -16.79 1.66
C ARG A 219 3.08 -15.68 2.62
N THR A 220 2.99 -14.42 2.23
CA THR A 220 3.37 -13.27 3.04
C THR A 220 2.16 -12.50 3.53
N ASN A 221 2.20 -12.03 4.77
CA ASN A 221 1.32 -10.98 5.27
C ASN A 221 1.84 -9.60 4.84
N ILE A 222 1.14 -8.52 5.17
CA ILE A 222 1.51 -7.17 4.74
C ILE A 222 2.80 -6.68 5.39
N SER A 223 3.05 -6.97 6.67
CA SER A 223 4.31 -6.61 7.34
C SER A 223 5.51 -7.32 6.70
N GLU A 224 5.38 -8.62 6.42
CA GLU A 224 6.40 -9.41 5.74
C GLU A 224 6.62 -8.89 4.30
N LEU A 225 5.55 -8.52 3.58
CA LEU A 225 5.67 -7.92 2.26
C LEU A 225 6.43 -6.59 2.29
N ILE A 226 6.11 -5.71 3.25
CA ILE A 226 6.83 -4.44 3.45
C ILE A 226 8.31 -4.72 3.68
N HIS A 227 8.61 -5.65 4.58
CA HIS A 227 9.98 -6.03 4.90
C HIS A 227 10.74 -6.56 3.67
N LEU A 228 10.14 -7.49 2.92
CA LEU A 228 10.75 -8.03 1.69
C LEU A 228 11.03 -6.93 0.68
N VAL A 229 10.01 -6.12 0.35
CA VAL A 229 10.13 -5.08 -0.67
C VAL A 229 11.18 -4.04 -0.28
N SER A 230 11.26 -3.64 0.99
CA SER A 230 12.23 -2.65 1.46
C SER A 230 13.69 -3.13 1.40
N ASN A 231 13.92 -4.44 1.24
CA ASN A 231 15.25 -5.05 1.16
C ASN A 231 15.66 -5.48 -0.25
N PHE A 232 14.79 -5.31 -1.25
CA PHE A 232 15.20 -5.61 -2.63
C PHE A 232 16.21 -4.59 -3.15
N ASP A 233 17.24 -5.08 -3.80
CA ASP A 233 18.23 -4.26 -4.52
C ASP A 233 17.73 -3.88 -5.92
N LEU A 234 16.83 -4.68 -6.48
CA LEU A 234 16.13 -4.43 -7.73
C LEU A 234 14.71 -5.02 -7.64
N PHE A 235 13.72 -4.29 -8.13
CA PHE A 235 12.33 -4.75 -8.17
C PHE A 235 11.72 -4.63 -9.55
N ILE A 236 11.16 -5.71 -10.08
CA ILE A 236 10.43 -5.73 -11.36
C ILE A 236 8.96 -6.01 -11.08
N THR A 237 8.09 -5.11 -11.46
CA THR A 237 6.67 -5.18 -11.10
C THR A 237 5.77 -4.60 -12.18
N GLY A 238 4.52 -5.04 -12.24
CA GLY A 238 3.46 -4.32 -12.93
C GLY A 238 2.91 -3.15 -12.12
N ASP A 239 1.95 -2.41 -12.68
CA ASP A 239 1.16 -1.36 -11.99
C ASP A 239 0.33 -1.96 -10.85
N SER A 240 0.88 -1.98 -9.65
CA SER A 240 0.34 -2.69 -8.49
C SER A 240 0.68 -2.03 -7.15
N GLY A 241 0.03 -2.49 -6.07
CA GLY A 241 0.30 -1.99 -4.71
C GLY A 241 1.76 -2.08 -4.28
N PRO A 242 2.47 -3.21 -4.48
CA PRO A 242 3.88 -3.35 -4.16
C PRO A 242 4.82 -2.35 -4.87
N MET A 243 4.48 -1.87 -6.08
CA MET A 243 5.21 -0.79 -6.75
C MET A 243 5.29 0.48 -5.88
N HIS A 244 4.20 0.85 -5.23
CA HIS A 244 4.17 2.02 -4.35
C HIS A 244 4.93 1.80 -3.03
N LEU A 245 5.01 0.55 -2.54
CA LEU A 245 5.91 0.20 -1.42
C LEU A 245 7.37 0.40 -1.81
N ALA A 246 7.77 -0.11 -2.98
CA ALA A 246 9.12 0.07 -3.48
C ALA A 246 9.49 1.54 -3.64
N ALA A 247 8.58 2.35 -4.18
CA ALA A 247 8.77 3.81 -4.26
C ALA A 247 8.91 4.47 -2.87
N CYS A 248 8.15 4.02 -1.87
CA CYS A 248 8.24 4.54 -0.49
C CYS A 248 9.62 4.27 0.13
N TYR A 249 10.22 3.12 -0.16
CA TYR A 249 11.55 2.73 0.34
C TYR A 249 12.68 3.04 -0.62
N GLN A 250 12.42 3.76 -1.73
CA GLN A 250 13.39 4.15 -2.75
C GLN A 250 14.14 2.95 -3.37
N VAL A 251 13.47 1.81 -3.47
CA VAL A 251 14.01 0.62 -4.12
C VAL A 251 14.11 0.86 -5.62
N PRO A 252 15.27 0.59 -6.27
CA PRO A 252 15.39 0.61 -7.72
C PRO A 252 14.33 -0.28 -8.36
N THR A 253 13.44 0.33 -9.18
CA THR A 253 12.24 -0.36 -9.64
C THR A 253 12.03 -0.20 -11.14
N ILE A 254 11.82 -1.31 -11.83
CA ILE A 254 11.35 -1.36 -13.21
C ILE A 254 9.85 -1.66 -13.19
N SER A 255 9.04 -0.68 -13.58
CA SER A 255 7.59 -0.82 -13.61
C SER A 255 7.07 -1.02 -15.03
N ILE A 256 6.32 -2.10 -15.25
CA ILE A 256 5.74 -2.48 -16.52
C ILE A 256 4.27 -2.04 -16.54
N PHE A 257 3.94 -1.11 -17.42
CA PHE A 257 2.59 -0.60 -17.58
C PHE A 257 1.91 -1.22 -18.81
N GLY A 258 0.70 -1.74 -18.61
CA GLY A 258 -0.18 -2.15 -19.70
C GLY A 258 -1.01 -0.97 -20.23
N PRO A 259 -2.30 -1.14 -20.50
CA PRO A 259 -3.18 -0.10 -21.06
C PRO A 259 -3.55 1.01 -20.06
N THR A 260 -2.90 1.07 -18.90
CA THR A 260 -3.07 2.16 -17.92
C THR A 260 -2.11 3.30 -18.20
N ARG A 261 -2.56 4.53 -17.94
CA ARG A 261 -1.70 5.71 -18.08
C ARG A 261 -0.59 5.67 -17.02
N ASP A 262 0.65 5.78 -17.45
CA ASP A 262 1.85 5.89 -16.59
C ASP A 262 1.97 7.27 -15.93
N ARG A 263 1.29 8.28 -16.53
CA ARG A 263 1.23 9.65 -16.03
C ARG A 263 -0.20 9.96 -15.60
N SER A 264 -0.49 9.91 -14.32
CA SER A 264 -1.83 10.25 -13.77
C SER A 264 -1.72 11.15 -12.55
#